data_0448b765777ba58cf5de87d7f2a3bb76
#
_entry.id   0448b765777ba58cf5de87d7f2a3bb76
#
_cell.length_a   1.000
_cell.length_b   1.000
_cell.length_c   1.000
_cell.angle_alpha   90.00
_cell.angle_beta   90.00
_cell.angle_gamma   90.00
#
_symmetry.space_group_name_H-M   'P 1'
#
loop_
_entity.id
_entity.type
_entity.pdbx_description
1 polymer ?
#
loop_
_entity_poly.entity_id
_entity_poly.type
_entity_poly.pdbx_seq_one_letter_code
_entity_poly.pdbx_strand_id
1 'polypeptide(L)'
;GEAQRIKLARQLAKPSNGHTLYILDEPTTGLHMADVQRLIDVLQKLVDQGNTVAVIEHNMEIIREADYILDLGPEGGAKGGRVVTSGSPEDLLKATAKSYTARYFKKYLEGK
;
A
#
# COMPACT_ATOMS: atom_id res chain seq x y z
N GLY A 1 -7.32 -14.26 -1.54
CA GLY A 1 -8.15 -15.30 -0.96
C GLY A 1 -7.53 -15.95 0.27
N GLU A 2 -8.14 -17.00 0.73
CA GLU A 2 -7.69 -17.67 1.94
C GLU A 2 -6.29 -18.25 1.82
N ALA A 3 -5.97 -18.86 0.67
CA ALA A 3 -4.64 -19.40 0.42
C ALA A 3 -3.58 -18.31 0.47
N GLN A 4 -3.89 -17.13 -0.05
CA GLN A 4 -2.99 -16.00 -0.01
C GLN A 4 -2.78 -15.51 1.43
N ARG A 5 -3.83 -15.50 2.24
CA ARG A 5 -3.75 -15.12 3.65
C ARG A 5 -2.82 -16.04 4.44
N ILE A 6 -2.93 -17.33 4.20
CA ILE A 6 -2.07 -18.33 4.88
C ILE A 6 -0.62 -18.13 4.47
N LYS A 7 -0.37 -17.95 3.17
CA LYS A 7 0.98 -17.73 2.64
C LYS A 7 1.59 -16.46 3.24
N LEU A 8 0.83 -15.38 3.27
CA LEU A 8 1.28 -14.11 3.82
C LEU A 8 1.59 -14.23 5.32
N ALA A 9 0.71 -14.88 6.08
CA ALA A 9 0.92 -15.09 7.50
C ALA A 9 2.20 -15.86 7.78
N ARG A 10 2.48 -16.91 7.00
CA ARG A 10 3.73 -17.68 7.14
C ARG A 10 4.96 -16.83 6.85
N GLN A 11 4.89 -16.02 5.79
CA GLN A 11 6.00 -15.15 5.42
C GLN A 11 6.28 -14.12 6.51
N LEU A 12 5.24 -13.50 7.05
CA LEU A 12 5.37 -12.46 8.06
C LEU A 12 5.73 -13.00 9.44
N ALA A 13 5.46 -14.29 9.70
CA ALA A 13 5.80 -14.93 10.96
C ALA A 13 7.29 -15.26 11.10
N LYS A 14 8.03 -15.24 10.00
CA LYS A 14 9.47 -15.52 10.05
C LYS A 14 10.21 -14.39 10.76
N PRO A 15 11.22 -14.73 11.58
CA PRO A 15 12.02 -13.69 12.22
C PRO A 15 12.68 -12.79 11.19
N SER A 16 12.64 -11.49 11.44
CA SER A 16 13.29 -10.52 10.56
C SER A 16 14.64 -10.11 11.15
N ASN A 17 15.65 -10.00 10.29
CA ASN A 17 16.95 -9.50 10.69
C ASN A 17 17.07 -7.98 10.55
N GLY A 18 15.98 -7.29 10.20
CA GLY A 18 15.95 -5.85 10.08
C GLY A 18 16.46 -5.29 8.75
N HIS A 19 16.73 -6.13 7.77
CA HIS A 19 17.26 -5.68 6.47
C HIS A 19 16.61 -6.40 5.30
N THR A 20 15.40 -6.85 5.46
CA THR A 20 14.67 -7.58 4.43
C THR A 20 13.80 -6.62 3.62
N LEU A 21 13.75 -6.83 2.32
CA LEU A 21 12.79 -6.16 1.46
C LEU A 21 11.60 -7.10 1.24
N TYR A 22 10.43 -6.67 1.66
CA TYR A 22 9.18 -7.39 1.44
C TYR A 22 8.45 -6.72 0.27
N ILE A 23 8.04 -7.50 -0.72
CA ILE A 23 7.24 -7.01 -1.84
C ILE A 23 5.92 -7.75 -1.83
N LEU A 24 4.83 -7.03 -1.64
CA LEU A 24 3.49 -7.59 -1.52
C LEU A 24 2.61 -7.05 -2.64
N ASP A 25 1.98 -7.96 -3.38
CA ASP A 25 1.12 -7.61 -4.50
C ASP A 25 -0.34 -7.78 -4.12
N GLU A 26 -1.04 -6.68 -3.95
CA GLU A 26 -2.46 -6.60 -3.56
C GLU A 26 -2.80 -7.51 -2.37
N PRO A 27 -2.08 -7.35 -1.24
CA PRO A 27 -2.27 -8.25 -0.10
C PRO A 27 -3.64 -8.11 0.58
N THR A 28 -4.40 -7.06 0.28
CA THR A 28 -5.73 -6.85 0.87
C THR A 28 -6.85 -7.56 0.13
N THR A 29 -6.56 -8.20 -1.02
CA THR A 29 -7.58 -8.88 -1.82
C THR A 29 -8.33 -9.92 -0.99
N GLY A 30 -9.65 -9.78 -0.91
CA GLY A 30 -10.50 -10.71 -0.17
C GLY A 30 -10.51 -10.52 1.35
N LEU A 31 -9.80 -9.52 1.87
CA LEU A 31 -9.79 -9.26 3.31
C LEU A 31 -10.94 -8.34 3.72
N HIS A 32 -11.48 -8.59 4.91
CA HIS A 32 -12.41 -7.67 5.57
C HIS A 32 -11.62 -6.48 6.14
N MET A 33 -12.33 -5.39 6.39
CA MET A 33 -11.71 -4.15 6.91
C MET A 33 -10.89 -4.39 8.19
N ALA A 34 -11.39 -5.23 9.10
CA ALA A 34 -10.67 -5.54 10.34
C ALA A 34 -9.35 -6.27 10.06
N ASP A 35 -9.35 -7.15 9.05
CA ASP A 35 -8.13 -7.87 8.65
C ASP A 35 -7.14 -6.95 7.95
N VAL A 36 -7.64 -5.97 7.20
CA VAL A 36 -6.78 -4.95 6.57
C VAL A 36 -6.02 -4.17 7.65
N GLN A 37 -6.70 -3.79 8.73
CA GLN A 37 -6.06 -3.06 9.82
C GLN A 37 -4.98 -3.91 10.50
N ARG A 38 -5.26 -5.20 10.71
CA ARG A 38 -4.27 -6.12 11.29
C ARG A 38 -3.04 -6.26 10.38
N LEU A 39 -3.27 -6.32 9.08
CA LEU A 39 -2.17 -6.38 8.10
C LEU A 39 -1.33 -5.11 8.19
N ILE A 40 -1.95 -3.96 8.24
CA ILE A 40 -1.24 -2.68 8.37
C ILE A 40 -0.37 -2.69 9.64
N ASP A 41 -0.92 -3.14 10.75
CA ASP A 41 -0.17 -3.19 12.02
C ASP A 41 1.07 -4.08 11.91
N VAL A 42 0.94 -5.23 11.25
CA VAL A 42 2.06 -6.14 11.02
C VAL A 42 3.12 -5.49 10.13
N LEU A 43 2.69 -4.84 9.05
CA LEU A 43 3.61 -4.17 8.13
C LEU A 43 4.36 -3.03 8.82
N GLN A 44 3.68 -2.26 9.66
CA GLN A 44 4.32 -1.19 10.42
C GLN A 44 5.37 -1.74 11.40
N LYS A 45 5.10 -2.87 12.03
CA LYS A 45 6.08 -3.52 12.90
C LYS A 45 7.33 -3.93 12.13
N LEU A 46 7.15 -4.46 10.92
CA LEU A 46 8.29 -4.84 10.08
C LEU A 46 9.15 -3.62 9.73
N VAL A 47 8.51 -2.52 9.39
CA VAL A 47 9.21 -1.28 9.07
C VAL A 47 9.94 -0.76 10.30
N ASP A 48 9.31 -0.79 11.46
CA ASP A 48 9.92 -0.34 12.71
C ASP A 48 11.16 -1.16 13.09
N GLN A 49 11.23 -2.41 12.63
CA GLN A 49 12.38 -3.28 12.83
C GLN A 49 13.52 -3.01 11.83
N GLY A 50 13.36 -2.05 10.93
CA GLY A 50 14.37 -1.68 9.96
C GLY A 50 14.19 -2.29 8.58
N ASN A 51 13.09 -3.01 8.34
CA ASN A 51 12.81 -3.59 7.04
C ASN A 51 12.19 -2.57 6.10
N THR A 52 12.25 -2.84 4.80
CA THR A 52 11.56 -2.08 3.77
C THR A 52 10.38 -2.89 3.26
N VAL A 53 9.21 -2.29 3.18
CA VAL A 53 8.01 -2.94 2.68
C VAL A 53 7.49 -2.15 1.48
N ALA A 54 7.42 -2.82 0.33
CA ALA A 54 6.84 -2.25 -0.88
C ALA A 54 5.53 -2.98 -1.16
N VAL A 55 4.44 -2.22 -1.29
CA VAL A 55 3.10 -2.79 -1.45
C VAL A 55 2.50 -2.25 -2.74
N ILE A 56 2.06 -3.16 -3.61
CA ILE A 56 1.30 -2.80 -4.80
C ILE A 56 -0.17 -2.85 -4.39
N GLU A 57 -0.82 -1.70 -4.34
CA GLU A 57 -2.15 -1.63 -3.73
C GLU A 57 -2.95 -0.44 -4.25
N HIS A 58 -4.25 -0.55 -4.16
CA HIS A 58 -5.19 0.55 -4.41
C HIS A 58 -6.16 0.75 -3.25
N ASN A 59 -5.96 0.01 -2.16
CA ASN A 59 -6.76 0.13 -0.95
C ASN A 59 -6.39 1.41 -0.21
N MET A 60 -7.38 2.27 0.04
CA MET A 60 -7.13 3.60 0.63
C MET A 60 -6.65 3.54 2.07
N GLU A 61 -6.99 2.48 2.83
CA GLU A 61 -6.46 2.30 4.19
C GLU A 61 -4.95 2.11 4.17
N ILE A 62 -4.45 1.31 3.21
CA ILE A 62 -3.00 1.10 3.04
C ILE A 62 -2.34 2.39 2.58
N ILE A 63 -2.93 3.09 1.62
CA ILE A 63 -2.37 4.32 1.07
C ILE A 63 -2.23 5.38 2.16
N ARG A 64 -3.23 5.50 3.03
CA ARG A 64 -3.21 6.46 4.13
C ARG A 64 -2.03 6.23 5.09
N GLU A 65 -1.68 4.96 5.31
CA GLU A 65 -0.62 4.58 6.26
C GLU A 65 0.78 4.51 5.62
N ALA A 66 0.88 4.73 4.32
CA ALA A 66 2.16 4.66 3.63
C ALA A 66 3.05 5.85 3.99
N ASP A 67 4.36 5.60 4.02
CA ASP A 67 5.34 6.67 4.18
C ASP A 67 5.63 7.35 2.85
N TYR A 68 5.59 6.57 1.77
CA TYR A 68 5.89 7.05 0.43
C TYR A 68 5.02 6.35 -0.60
N ILE A 69 4.48 7.11 -1.53
CA ILE A 69 3.57 6.60 -2.55
C ILE A 69 4.14 6.90 -3.93
N LEU A 70 4.09 5.90 -4.81
CA LEU A 70 4.36 6.06 -6.23
C LEU A 70 3.04 5.79 -6.96
N ASP A 71 2.47 6.82 -7.56
CA ASP A 71 1.25 6.66 -8.34
C ASP A 71 1.63 6.51 -9.81
N LEU A 72 1.36 5.35 -10.34
CA LEU A 72 1.66 5.01 -11.73
C LEU A 72 0.37 5.05 -12.54
N GLY A 73 0.45 5.55 -13.73
CA GLY A 73 -0.73 5.56 -14.54
C GLY A 73 -0.59 6.36 -15.80
N PRO A 74 -1.71 6.76 -16.38
CA PRO A 74 -3.07 6.38 -15.99
C PRO A 74 -3.47 4.97 -16.41
N GLU A 75 -2.73 4.37 -17.35
CA GLU A 75 -3.04 3.05 -17.91
C GLU A 75 -1.87 2.10 -17.69
N GLY A 76 -2.16 0.80 -17.58
CA GLY A 76 -1.14 -0.22 -17.53
C GLY A 76 -0.55 -0.49 -18.93
N GLY A 77 0.51 -1.28 -18.99
CA GLY A 77 1.14 -1.70 -20.23
C GLY A 77 2.00 -0.62 -20.88
N ALA A 78 2.09 -0.66 -22.20
CA ALA A 78 3.00 0.20 -22.95
C ALA A 78 2.68 1.69 -22.85
N LYS A 79 1.43 2.02 -22.61
CA LYS A 79 0.98 3.42 -22.46
C LYS A 79 0.97 3.88 -21.02
N GLY A 80 1.14 2.95 -20.09
CA GLY A 80 1.17 3.23 -18.66
C GLY A 80 2.58 3.21 -18.11
N GLY A 81 2.68 3.12 -16.80
CA GLY A 81 3.96 2.99 -16.13
C GLY A 81 4.71 4.29 -15.93
N ARG A 82 4.09 5.42 -16.23
CA ARG A 82 4.67 6.72 -15.91
C ARG A 82 4.31 7.08 -14.47
N VAL A 83 5.24 7.71 -13.79
CA VAL A 83 4.98 8.25 -12.47
C VAL A 83 4.12 9.50 -12.63
N VAL A 84 2.87 9.41 -12.20
CA VAL A 84 1.94 10.55 -12.22
C VAL A 84 2.28 11.50 -11.09
N THR A 85 2.51 10.94 -9.91
CA THR A 85 2.95 11.69 -8.74
C THR A 85 3.65 10.77 -7.77
N SER A 86 4.46 11.33 -6.89
CA SER A 86 5.14 10.57 -5.86
C SER A 86 5.31 11.43 -4.61
N GLY A 87 5.45 10.79 -3.46
CA GLY A 87 5.66 11.48 -2.20
C GLY A 87 4.85 10.86 -1.08
N SER A 88 4.67 11.63 0.00
CA SER A 88 3.86 11.21 1.15
C SER A 88 2.37 11.24 0.80
N PRO A 89 1.50 10.66 1.66
CA PRO A 89 0.05 10.82 1.47
C PRO A 89 -0.38 12.29 1.39
N GLU A 90 0.26 13.16 2.14
CA GLU A 90 -0.03 14.60 2.08
C GLU A 90 0.30 15.18 0.71
N ASP A 91 1.43 14.77 0.13
CA ASP A 91 1.83 15.18 -1.22
C ASP A 91 0.83 14.67 -2.26
N LEU A 92 0.30 13.46 -2.07
CA LEU A 92 -0.69 12.89 -2.96
C LEU A 92 -1.94 13.80 -3.02
N LEU A 93 -2.38 14.32 -1.89
CA LEU A 93 -3.54 15.22 -1.83
C LEU A 93 -3.35 16.50 -2.64
N LYS A 94 -2.13 16.91 -2.87
CA LYS A 94 -1.82 18.10 -3.68
C LYS A 94 -1.85 17.82 -5.19
N ALA A 95 -1.99 16.56 -5.57
CA ALA A 95 -1.90 16.12 -6.97
C ALA A 95 -3.25 15.76 -7.58
N THR A 96 -4.36 16.25 -7.02
CA THR A 96 -5.71 15.90 -7.50
C THR A 96 -5.98 16.34 -8.94
N ALA A 97 -5.26 17.32 -9.45
CA ALA A 97 -5.44 17.78 -10.82
C ALA A 97 -5.00 16.74 -11.84
N LYS A 98 -4.03 15.89 -11.52
CA LYS A 98 -3.44 14.94 -12.46
C LYS A 98 -3.53 13.47 -12.03
N SER A 99 -3.90 13.19 -10.79
CA SER A 99 -3.91 11.83 -10.25
C SER A 99 -5.32 11.38 -9.90
N TYR A 100 -5.78 10.29 -10.51
CA TYR A 100 -7.06 9.65 -10.14
C TYR A 100 -6.98 9.12 -8.72
N THR A 101 -5.86 8.51 -8.36
CA THR A 101 -5.65 7.99 -7.01
C THR A 101 -5.76 9.10 -5.97
N ALA A 102 -5.19 10.26 -6.24
CA ALA A 102 -5.29 11.42 -5.35
C ALA A 102 -6.74 11.86 -5.15
N ARG A 103 -7.54 11.87 -6.21
CA ARG A 103 -8.96 12.24 -6.14
C ARG A 103 -9.74 11.26 -5.30
N TYR A 104 -9.52 9.95 -5.48
CA TYR A 104 -10.18 8.92 -4.68
C TYR A 104 -9.74 8.99 -3.23
N PHE A 105 -8.47 9.22 -2.99
CA PHE A 105 -7.94 9.35 -1.63
C PHE A 105 -8.58 10.54 -0.91
N LYS A 106 -8.70 11.67 -1.59
CA LYS A 106 -9.36 12.86 -1.03
C LYS A 106 -10.80 12.56 -0.64
N LYS A 107 -11.56 11.91 -1.53
CA LYS A 107 -12.94 11.51 -1.22
C LYS A 107 -13.01 10.55 -0.05
N TYR A 108 -12.09 9.61 0.01
CA TYR A 108 -12.03 8.66 1.11
C TYR A 108 -11.85 9.37 2.45
N LEU A 109 -10.94 10.34 2.51
CA LEU A 109 -10.69 11.10 3.75
C LEU A 109 -11.88 11.97 4.12
N GLU A 110 -12.57 12.56 3.16
CA GLU A 110 -13.75 13.38 3.41
C GLU A 110 -14.93 12.57 3.94
N GLY A 111 -15.00 11.28 3.60
CA GLY A 111 -16.05 10.39 4.07
C GLY A 111 -15.81 9.83 5.46
N LYS A 112 -14.74 10.19 6.08
CA LYS A 112 -14.41 9.76 7.45
C LYS A 112 -14.76 10.82 8.51
#